data_a68e0e4b5210964ca51c99186305860a
#
_entry.id   a68e0e4b5210964ca51c99186305860a
#
_cell.length_a   1.000
_cell.length_b   1.000
_cell.length_c   1.000
_cell.angle_alpha   90.00
_cell.angle_beta   90.00
_cell.angle_gamma   90.00
#
_symmetry.space_group_name_H-M   'P 1'
#
loop_
_entity.id
_entity.type
_entity.pdbx_description
1 polymer ?
#
loop_
_entity_poly.entity_id
_entity_poly.type
_entity_poly.pdbx_seq_one_letter_code
_entity_poly.pdbx_strand_id
1 'polypeptide(L)'
;MTNDDIQVAESAINSGDIELAKSLLNRMVDGNKFFIESLISISQSDIESALNSLEKCINAVRSPKSRDAILEARAKMIRGLARTSIGEITEGGADLRWAMDRLGAISAGSDEHGISILNVAAWHRQQSEIVMSLATHSEIARESTHSPEIVAISRQRVASIHAELEDYVGALRHYWTAWKLSVSSGIDAIAEVSCLHILDIGLTEVIESSLRLDEQVENAKPRSKSEKSSASIHPDDLLEALNWITPRSLEDISQNHRPDLSLIIESHNILNITLPDRLTDNINLIQDPDVAKLLQ
;
A
#
# COMPACT_ATOMS: atom_id res chain seq x y z
N MET A 1 -15.16 -16.58 -25.12
CA MET A 1 -13.82 -16.68 -24.51
C MET A 1 -13.75 -15.49 -23.57
N THR A 2 -13.74 -15.77 -22.31
CA THR A 2 -14.16 -14.82 -21.29
C THR A 2 -12.96 -14.16 -20.63
N ASN A 3 -13.08 -12.89 -20.30
CA ASN A 3 -12.17 -12.13 -19.40
C ASN A 3 -11.93 -12.89 -18.08
N ASP A 4 -12.78 -13.85 -17.76
CA ASP A 4 -12.73 -14.68 -16.56
C ASP A 4 -11.46 -15.55 -16.45
N ASP A 5 -11.00 -16.17 -17.57
CA ASP A 5 -9.81 -17.05 -17.53
C ASP A 5 -8.52 -16.26 -17.16
N ILE A 6 -8.42 -14.99 -17.58
CA ILE A 6 -7.28 -14.14 -17.22
C ILE A 6 -7.31 -13.82 -15.72
N GLN A 7 -8.46 -13.38 -15.22
CA GLN A 7 -8.60 -13.03 -13.80
C GLN A 7 -8.36 -14.23 -12.89
N VAL A 8 -8.84 -15.41 -13.27
CA VAL A 8 -8.59 -16.66 -12.55
C VAL A 8 -7.11 -17.00 -12.56
N ALA A 9 -6.41 -16.85 -13.70
CA ALA A 9 -4.98 -17.10 -13.78
C ALA A 9 -4.16 -16.09 -12.97
N GLU A 10 -4.50 -14.80 -12.99
CA GLU A 10 -3.86 -13.77 -12.18
C GLU A 10 -4.06 -14.05 -10.67
N SER A 11 -5.29 -14.42 -10.27
CA SER A 11 -5.58 -14.80 -8.88
C SER A 11 -4.79 -16.04 -8.46
N ALA A 12 -4.68 -17.04 -9.33
CA ALA A 12 -3.89 -18.25 -9.08
C ALA A 12 -2.40 -17.91 -8.89
N ILE A 13 -1.83 -17.05 -9.73
CA ILE A 13 -0.44 -16.59 -9.58
C ILE A 13 -0.25 -15.87 -8.24
N ASN A 14 -1.16 -14.97 -7.88
CA ASN A 14 -1.09 -14.22 -6.62
C ASN A 14 -1.21 -15.12 -5.38
N SER A 15 -1.95 -16.24 -5.47
CA SER A 15 -2.05 -17.24 -4.40
C SER A 15 -0.92 -18.31 -4.43
N GLY A 16 -0.01 -18.23 -5.43
CA GLY A 16 1.07 -19.20 -5.60
C GLY A 16 0.69 -20.48 -6.33
N ASP A 17 -0.56 -20.61 -6.81
CA ASP A 17 -1.01 -21.79 -7.59
C ASP A 17 -0.61 -21.67 -9.07
N ILE A 18 0.69 -21.81 -9.32
CA ILE A 18 1.27 -21.68 -10.67
C ILE A 18 0.75 -22.78 -11.61
N GLU A 19 0.47 -23.97 -11.11
CA GLU A 19 0.00 -25.08 -11.94
C GLU A 19 -1.43 -24.82 -12.46
N LEU A 20 -2.30 -24.22 -11.65
CA LEU A 20 -3.61 -23.79 -12.12
C LEU A 20 -3.47 -22.73 -13.22
N ALA A 21 -2.61 -21.70 -13.01
CA ALA A 21 -2.37 -20.66 -14.02
C ALA A 21 -1.87 -21.27 -15.34
N LYS A 22 -0.93 -22.20 -15.32
CA LYS A 22 -0.41 -22.91 -16.51
C LYS A 22 -1.50 -23.72 -17.23
N SER A 23 -2.39 -24.36 -16.48
CA SER A 23 -3.48 -25.17 -17.05
C SER A 23 -4.45 -24.36 -17.92
N LEU A 24 -4.57 -23.06 -17.63
CA LEU A 24 -5.47 -22.14 -18.33
C LEU A 24 -4.87 -21.59 -19.63
N LEU A 25 -3.54 -21.62 -19.81
CA LEU A 25 -2.85 -21.03 -20.98
C LEU A 25 -3.36 -21.55 -22.32
N ASN A 26 -3.68 -22.83 -22.42
CA ASN A 26 -4.16 -23.44 -23.67
C ASN A 26 -5.57 -22.98 -24.11
N ARG A 27 -6.27 -22.28 -23.22
CA ARG A 27 -7.62 -21.74 -23.49
C ARG A 27 -7.58 -20.27 -23.91
N MET A 28 -6.40 -19.63 -23.79
CA MET A 28 -6.22 -18.19 -24.02
C MET A 28 -5.82 -17.89 -25.47
N VAL A 29 -6.18 -16.71 -25.95
CA VAL A 29 -5.64 -16.13 -27.17
C VAL A 29 -4.19 -15.67 -26.94
N ASP A 30 -3.39 -15.58 -28.00
CA ASP A 30 -1.96 -15.32 -27.91
C ASP A 30 -1.56 -14.14 -27.02
N GLY A 31 -2.27 -13.00 -27.13
CA GLY A 31 -1.97 -11.83 -26.29
C GLY A 31 -2.11 -12.13 -24.80
N ASN A 32 -3.25 -12.70 -24.41
CA ASN A 32 -3.54 -13.06 -23.02
C ASN A 32 -2.62 -14.16 -22.51
N LYS A 33 -2.36 -15.16 -23.36
CA LYS A 33 -1.46 -16.26 -23.05
C LYS A 33 -0.05 -15.73 -22.72
N PHE A 34 0.54 -14.92 -23.61
CA PHE A 34 1.87 -14.35 -23.39
C PHE A 34 1.91 -13.43 -22.17
N PHE A 35 0.84 -12.71 -21.89
CA PHE A 35 0.73 -11.90 -20.68
C PHE A 35 0.82 -12.75 -19.41
N ILE A 36 0.00 -13.81 -19.32
CA ILE A 36 0.03 -14.72 -18.16
C ILE A 36 1.37 -15.48 -18.07
N GLU A 37 1.95 -15.93 -19.18
CA GLU A 37 3.30 -16.52 -19.20
C GLU A 37 4.33 -15.56 -18.59
N SER A 38 4.24 -14.27 -18.89
CA SER A 38 5.14 -13.27 -18.31
C SER A 38 4.99 -13.14 -16.79
N LEU A 39 3.75 -13.13 -16.28
CA LEU A 39 3.50 -13.07 -14.84
C LEU A 39 4.00 -14.33 -14.11
N ILE A 40 3.82 -15.51 -14.72
CA ILE A 40 4.40 -16.76 -14.20
C ILE A 40 5.93 -16.66 -14.14
N SER A 41 6.57 -16.17 -15.20
CA SER A 41 8.05 -15.99 -15.23
C SER A 41 8.53 -15.02 -14.15
N ILE A 42 7.79 -13.90 -13.93
CA ILE A 42 8.08 -12.94 -12.85
C ILE A 42 7.98 -13.62 -11.49
N SER A 43 6.91 -14.40 -11.24
CA SER A 43 6.74 -15.10 -9.96
C SER A 43 7.86 -16.12 -9.68
N GLN A 44 8.51 -16.60 -10.74
CA GLN A 44 9.66 -17.50 -10.67
C GLN A 44 11.01 -16.76 -10.73
N SER A 45 11.01 -15.41 -10.70
CA SER A 45 12.19 -14.56 -10.80
C SER A 45 12.97 -14.71 -12.12
N ASP A 46 12.34 -15.25 -13.17
CA ASP A 46 12.91 -15.35 -14.53
C ASP A 46 12.55 -14.11 -15.34
N ILE A 47 13.30 -13.02 -15.12
CA ILE A 47 13.01 -11.72 -15.73
C ILE A 47 13.25 -11.73 -17.24
N GLU A 48 14.23 -12.50 -17.73
CA GLU A 48 14.51 -12.57 -19.16
C GLU A 48 13.35 -13.22 -19.94
N SER A 49 12.87 -14.36 -19.47
CA SER A 49 11.67 -15.01 -20.05
C SER A 49 10.43 -14.12 -19.95
N ALA A 50 10.27 -13.39 -18.84
CA ALA A 50 9.17 -12.46 -18.68
C ALA A 50 9.22 -11.34 -19.73
N LEU A 51 10.37 -10.70 -19.93
CA LEU A 51 10.55 -9.65 -20.94
C LEU A 51 10.26 -10.14 -22.35
N ASN A 52 10.71 -11.36 -22.70
CA ASN A 52 10.44 -11.98 -24.00
C ASN A 52 8.92 -12.24 -24.19
N SER A 53 8.25 -12.76 -23.17
CA SER A 53 6.79 -13.00 -23.21
C SER A 53 5.99 -11.69 -23.30
N LEU A 54 6.41 -10.64 -22.58
CA LEU A 54 5.79 -9.32 -22.68
C LEU A 54 5.93 -8.69 -24.06
N GLU A 55 7.09 -8.85 -24.71
CA GLU A 55 7.29 -8.38 -26.08
C GLU A 55 6.39 -9.12 -27.06
N LYS A 56 6.24 -10.44 -26.93
CA LYS A 56 5.30 -11.24 -27.73
C LYS A 56 3.85 -10.80 -27.48
N CYS A 57 3.48 -10.54 -26.23
CA CYS A 57 2.15 -10.02 -25.88
C CYS A 57 1.88 -8.69 -26.58
N ILE A 58 2.78 -7.71 -26.44
CA ILE A 58 2.64 -6.38 -27.04
C ILE A 58 2.49 -6.48 -28.57
N ASN A 59 3.27 -7.33 -29.21
CA ASN A 59 3.19 -7.52 -30.67
C ASN A 59 1.86 -8.20 -31.07
N ALA A 60 1.39 -9.19 -30.33
CA ALA A 60 0.13 -9.86 -30.60
C ALA A 60 -1.07 -8.91 -30.50
N VAL A 61 -1.15 -8.08 -29.43
CA VAL A 61 -2.28 -7.17 -29.18
C VAL A 61 -2.28 -5.91 -30.05
N ARG A 62 -1.22 -5.62 -30.77
CA ARG A 62 -1.13 -4.53 -31.75
C ARG A 62 -1.71 -4.90 -33.11
N SER A 63 -1.86 -6.21 -33.38
CA SER A 63 -2.41 -6.66 -34.65
C SER A 63 -3.85 -6.13 -34.86
N PRO A 64 -4.20 -5.69 -36.06
CA PRO A 64 -5.54 -5.15 -36.33
C PRO A 64 -6.70 -6.12 -36.00
N LYS A 65 -6.43 -7.43 -36.04
CA LYS A 65 -7.41 -8.49 -35.74
C LYS A 65 -7.62 -8.78 -34.26
N SER A 66 -6.62 -8.43 -33.43
CA SER A 66 -6.58 -8.74 -31.99
C SER A 66 -6.24 -7.54 -31.13
N ARG A 67 -6.55 -6.33 -31.62
CA ARG A 67 -6.17 -5.10 -30.95
C ARG A 67 -6.80 -4.97 -29.57
N ASP A 68 -5.96 -4.94 -28.54
CA ASP A 68 -6.36 -4.71 -27.16
C ASP A 68 -5.43 -3.65 -26.55
N ALA A 69 -5.95 -2.43 -26.45
CA ALA A 69 -5.17 -1.28 -25.99
C ALA A 69 -4.95 -1.28 -24.46
N ILE A 70 -5.87 -1.90 -23.70
CA ILE A 70 -5.73 -2.03 -22.25
C ILE A 70 -4.65 -3.08 -21.95
N LEU A 71 -4.71 -4.24 -22.58
CA LEU A 71 -3.70 -5.28 -22.39
C LEU A 71 -2.31 -4.84 -22.87
N GLU A 72 -2.23 -4.05 -23.97
CA GLU A 72 -0.97 -3.44 -24.39
C GLU A 72 -0.39 -2.54 -23.30
N ALA A 73 -1.22 -1.70 -22.68
CA ALA A 73 -0.77 -0.80 -21.61
C ALA A 73 -0.36 -1.58 -20.36
N ARG A 74 -1.12 -2.58 -19.95
CA ARG A 74 -0.78 -3.47 -18.85
C ARG A 74 0.55 -4.20 -19.10
N ALA A 75 0.73 -4.76 -20.30
CA ALA A 75 1.97 -5.46 -20.66
C ALA A 75 3.19 -4.52 -20.64
N LYS A 76 3.04 -3.28 -21.12
CA LYS A 76 4.11 -2.28 -21.04
C LYS A 76 4.39 -1.86 -19.60
N MET A 77 3.37 -1.70 -18.77
CA MET A 77 3.55 -1.39 -17.35
C MET A 77 4.37 -2.48 -16.64
N ILE A 78 4.02 -3.75 -16.84
CA ILE A 78 4.76 -4.87 -16.26
C ILE A 78 6.18 -4.96 -16.84
N ARG A 79 6.36 -4.70 -18.15
CA ARG A 79 7.68 -4.64 -18.78
C ARG A 79 8.54 -3.51 -18.18
N GLY A 80 7.94 -2.36 -17.91
CA GLY A 80 8.60 -1.25 -17.25
C GLY A 80 9.11 -1.62 -15.86
N LEU A 81 8.27 -2.28 -15.05
CA LEU A 81 8.67 -2.78 -13.73
C LEU A 81 9.79 -3.82 -13.83
N ALA A 82 9.69 -4.79 -14.75
CA ALA A 82 10.71 -5.79 -14.96
C ALA A 82 12.05 -5.18 -15.41
N ARG A 83 12.04 -4.19 -16.30
CA ARG A 83 13.23 -3.45 -16.74
C ARG A 83 13.88 -2.68 -15.59
N THR A 84 13.10 -1.96 -14.80
CA THR A 84 13.65 -1.23 -13.64
C THR A 84 14.30 -2.18 -12.63
N SER A 85 13.77 -3.38 -12.44
CA SER A 85 14.34 -4.36 -11.51
C SER A 85 15.73 -4.89 -11.93
N ILE A 86 16.04 -4.84 -13.22
CA ILE A 86 17.37 -5.24 -13.77
C ILE A 86 18.28 -4.05 -14.08
N GLY A 87 17.88 -2.84 -13.68
CA GLY A 87 18.69 -1.62 -13.85
C GLY A 87 18.48 -0.87 -15.16
N GLU A 88 17.57 -1.28 -16.03
CA GLU A 88 17.18 -0.55 -17.26
C GLU A 88 16.19 0.59 -16.89
N ILE A 89 16.67 1.54 -16.09
CA ILE A 89 15.83 2.56 -15.44
C ILE A 89 15.13 3.47 -16.45
N THR A 90 15.84 3.92 -17.46
CA THR A 90 15.34 4.87 -18.46
C THR A 90 14.25 4.24 -19.32
N GLU A 91 14.51 3.05 -19.84
CA GLU A 91 13.58 2.29 -20.67
C GLU A 91 12.36 1.84 -19.87
N GLY A 92 12.59 1.40 -18.62
CA GLY A 92 11.53 1.05 -17.69
C GLY A 92 10.62 2.22 -17.39
N GLY A 93 11.19 3.39 -17.06
CA GLY A 93 10.43 4.62 -16.82
C GLY A 93 9.67 5.10 -18.06
N ALA A 94 10.21 4.92 -19.26
CA ALA A 94 9.51 5.26 -20.50
C ALA A 94 8.28 4.36 -20.71
N ASP A 95 8.39 3.05 -20.46
CA ASP A 95 7.26 2.12 -20.54
C ASP A 95 6.18 2.42 -19.49
N LEU A 96 6.58 2.73 -18.24
CA LEU A 96 5.65 3.08 -17.16
C LEU A 96 4.85 4.34 -17.49
N ARG A 97 5.51 5.43 -17.89
CA ARG A 97 4.83 6.70 -18.27
C ARG A 97 3.91 6.50 -19.46
N TRP A 98 4.38 5.78 -20.50
CA TRP A 98 3.53 5.49 -21.64
C TRP A 98 2.26 4.71 -21.25
N ALA A 99 2.39 3.73 -20.36
CA ALA A 99 1.25 2.95 -19.87
C ALA A 99 0.26 3.83 -19.09
N MET A 100 0.76 4.69 -18.20
CA MET A 100 -0.06 5.63 -17.42
C MET A 100 -0.84 6.57 -18.35
N ASP A 101 -0.16 7.24 -19.29
CA ASP A 101 -0.79 8.16 -20.26
C ASP A 101 -1.86 7.43 -21.08
N ARG A 102 -1.55 6.19 -21.50
CA ARG A 102 -2.46 5.40 -22.33
C ARG A 102 -3.70 4.97 -21.56
N LEU A 103 -3.54 4.48 -20.34
CA LEU A 103 -4.66 4.09 -19.46
C LEU A 103 -5.49 5.31 -19.06
N GLY A 104 -4.85 6.44 -18.77
CA GLY A 104 -5.55 7.70 -18.54
C GLY A 104 -6.43 8.16 -19.71
N ALA A 105 -5.98 7.91 -20.94
CA ALA A 105 -6.75 8.28 -22.13
C ALA A 105 -7.93 7.33 -22.44
N ILE A 106 -7.86 6.05 -22.06
CA ILE A 106 -8.88 5.03 -22.46
C ILE A 106 -9.74 4.53 -21.32
N SER A 107 -9.26 4.61 -20.09
CA SER A 107 -9.93 4.07 -18.89
C SER A 107 -9.65 4.91 -17.64
N ALA A 108 -9.72 6.24 -17.77
CA ALA A 108 -9.49 7.16 -16.67
C ALA A 108 -10.34 6.78 -15.44
N GLY A 109 -9.70 6.72 -14.28
CA GLY A 109 -10.37 6.36 -13.03
C GLY A 109 -10.56 4.86 -12.80
N SER A 110 -10.15 4.00 -13.72
CA SER A 110 -10.10 2.55 -13.48
C SER A 110 -8.96 2.17 -12.54
N ASP A 111 -9.00 0.95 -12.01
CA ASP A 111 -7.94 0.42 -11.16
C ASP A 111 -6.62 0.26 -11.92
N GLU A 112 -6.66 -0.15 -13.20
CA GLU A 112 -5.46 -0.23 -14.02
C GLU A 112 -4.80 1.15 -14.19
N HIS A 113 -5.60 2.21 -14.41
CA HIS A 113 -5.08 3.58 -14.45
C HIS A 113 -4.48 3.97 -13.10
N GLY A 114 -5.20 3.73 -12.00
CA GLY A 114 -4.71 4.01 -10.66
C GLY A 114 -3.40 3.29 -10.34
N ILE A 115 -3.30 1.99 -10.64
CA ILE A 115 -2.07 1.20 -10.47
C ILE A 115 -0.92 1.78 -11.31
N SER A 116 -1.20 2.24 -12.53
CA SER A 116 -0.16 2.84 -13.39
C SER A 116 0.38 4.15 -12.81
N ILE A 117 -0.48 5.00 -12.23
CA ILE A 117 -0.07 6.21 -11.51
C ILE A 117 0.80 5.84 -10.30
N LEU A 118 0.37 4.85 -9.49
CA LEU A 118 1.14 4.40 -8.33
C LEU A 118 2.53 3.89 -8.72
N ASN A 119 2.66 3.19 -9.85
CA ASN A 119 3.93 2.66 -10.32
C ASN A 119 4.86 3.77 -10.85
N VAL A 120 4.33 4.77 -11.58
CA VAL A 120 5.13 5.93 -12.01
C VAL A 120 5.58 6.76 -10.82
N ALA A 121 4.71 6.99 -9.83
CA ALA A 121 5.07 7.69 -8.60
C ALA A 121 6.17 6.94 -7.82
N ALA A 122 6.08 5.62 -7.71
CA ALA A 122 7.10 4.79 -7.08
C ALA A 122 8.44 4.84 -7.85
N TRP A 123 8.38 4.82 -9.18
CA TRP A 123 9.57 4.96 -10.02
C TRP A 123 10.26 6.31 -9.80
N HIS A 124 9.52 7.43 -9.75
CA HIS A 124 10.06 8.75 -9.43
C HIS A 124 10.73 8.76 -8.04
N ARG A 125 10.07 8.14 -7.04
CA ARG A 125 10.64 8.05 -5.68
C ARG A 125 11.97 7.29 -5.66
N GLN A 126 12.08 6.17 -6.38
CA GLN A 126 13.32 5.39 -6.51
C GLN A 126 14.45 6.19 -7.15
N GLN A 127 14.12 7.17 -8.00
CA GLN A 127 15.10 8.10 -8.58
C GLN A 127 15.39 9.32 -7.68
N SER A 128 14.86 9.34 -6.46
CA SER A 128 14.93 10.50 -5.56
C SER A 128 14.24 11.76 -6.10
N GLU A 129 13.35 11.59 -7.06
CA GLU A 129 12.56 12.67 -7.66
C GLU A 129 11.27 12.90 -6.84
N ILE A 130 11.43 13.29 -5.58
CA ILE A 130 10.35 13.36 -4.59
C ILE A 130 9.20 14.28 -5.03
N VAL A 131 9.51 15.45 -5.60
CA VAL A 131 8.50 16.40 -6.08
C VAL A 131 7.67 15.77 -7.21
N MET A 132 8.30 15.06 -8.13
CA MET A 132 7.61 14.36 -9.23
C MET A 132 6.75 13.21 -8.71
N SER A 133 7.24 12.47 -7.71
CA SER A 133 6.46 11.42 -7.04
C SER A 133 5.19 11.99 -6.41
N LEU A 134 5.29 13.07 -5.63
CA LEU A 134 4.13 13.74 -5.01
C LEU A 134 3.16 14.31 -6.07
N ALA A 135 3.69 14.95 -7.12
CA ALA A 135 2.88 15.47 -8.22
C ALA A 135 2.10 14.33 -8.91
N THR A 136 2.74 13.19 -9.18
CA THR A 136 2.10 12.02 -9.76
C THR A 136 1.01 11.44 -8.83
N HIS A 137 1.27 11.33 -7.53
CA HIS A 137 0.25 10.92 -6.57
C HIS A 137 -0.95 11.88 -6.50
N SER A 138 -0.77 13.16 -6.83
CA SER A 138 -1.86 14.14 -6.82
C SER A 138 -2.93 13.89 -7.89
N GLU A 139 -2.62 13.09 -8.93
CA GLU A 139 -3.59 12.64 -9.92
C GLU A 139 -4.65 11.69 -9.33
N ILE A 140 -4.36 11.04 -8.20
CA ILE A 140 -5.30 10.24 -7.43
C ILE A 140 -5.93 11.13 -6.35
N ALA A 141 -6.98 11.88 -6.73
CA ALA A 141 -7.71 12.70 -5.76
C ALA A 141 -8.51 11.83 -4.78
N ARG A 142 -8.76 12.37 -3.56
CA ARG A 142 -9.59 11.70 -2.54
C ARG A 142 -11.00 11.37 -3.04
N GLU A 143 -11.56 12.24 -3.85
CA GLU A 143 -12.90 12.12 -4.44
C GLU A 143 -12.83 11.67 -5.91
N SER A 144 -11.77 10.95 -6.28
CA SER A 144 -11.60 10.41 -7.62
C SER A 144 -12.54 9.21 -7.85
N THR A 145 -12.63 8.83 -9.12
CA THR A 145 -13.36 7.61 -9.52
C THR A 145 -12.56 6.33 -9.31
N HIS A 146 -11.29 6.43 -8.87
CA HIS A 146 -10.48 5.27 -8.51
C HIS A 146 -11.05 4.55 -7.29
N SER A 147 -10.79 3.26 -7.19
CA SER A 147 -11.24 2.47 -6.04
C SER A 147 -10.67 3.02 -4.72
N PRO A 148 -11.39 2.81 -3.60
CA PRO A 148 -10.90 3.18 -2.27
C PRO A 148 -9.53 2.61 -1.95
N GLU A 149 -9.21 1.43 -2.47
CA GLU A 149 -7.91 0.78 -2.30
C GLU A 149 -6.79 1.61 -2.96
N ILE A 150 -6.96 2.01 -4.21
CA ILE A 150 -5.99 2.84 -4.93
C ILE A 150 -5.77 4.17 -4.20
N VAL A 151 -6.85 4.80 -3.74
CA VAL A 151 -6.76 6.06 -2.99
C VAL A 151 -6.02 5.84 -1.66
N ALA A 152 -6.33 4.78 -0.91
CA ALA A 152 -5.69 4.46 0.35
C ALA A 152 -4.19 4.20 0.18
N ILE A 153 -3.79 3.39 -0.81
CA ILE A 153 -2.37 3.15 -1.14
C ILE A 153 -1.66 4.46 -1.48
N SER A 154 -2.28 5.29 -2.32
CA SER A 154 -1.71 6.60 -2.68
C SER A 154 -1.48 7.46 -1.44
N ARG A 155 -2.50 7.58 -0.57
CA ARG A 155 -2.39 8.39 0.66
C ARG A 155 -1.33 7.85 1.61
N GLN A 156 -1.23 6.53 1.80
CA GLN A 156 -0.19 5.91 2.63
C GLN A 156 1.22 6.22 2.10
N ARG A 157 1.43 6.11 0.79
CA ARG A 157 2.73 6.42 0.18
C ARG A 157 3.10 7.89 0.27
N VAL A 158 2.12 8.79 0.07
CA VAL A 158 2.31 10.23 0.28
C VAL A 158 2.66 10.52 1.73
N ALA A 159 1.98 9.88 2.70
CA ALA A 159 2.28 10.01 4.12
C ALA A 159 3.74 9.62 4.44
N SER A 160 4.20 8.49 3.90
CA SER A 160 5.60 8.05 4.07
C SER A 160 6.61 9.06 3.52
N ILE A 161 6.30 9.70 2.40
CA ILE A 161 7.17 10.77 1.85
C ILE A 161 7.18 11.98 2.77
N HIS A 162 6.03 12.42 3.29
CA HIS A 162 5.97 13.53 4.25
C HIS A 162 6.74 13.21 5.53
N ALA A 163 6.64 11.98 6.05
CA ALA A 163 7.39 11.54 7.23
C ALA A 163 8.91 11.58 6.99
N GLU A 164 9.38 11.13 5.81
CA GLU A 164 10.80 11.21 5.43
C GLU A 164 11.31 12.66 5.29
N LEU A 165 10.42 13.59 4.98
CA LEU A 165 10.71 15.04 4.91
C LEU A 165 10.50 15.76 6.27
N GLU A 166 10.25 15.01 7.35
CA GLU A 166 9.96 15.52 8.68
C GLU A 166 8.70 16.42 8.75
N ASP A 167 7.85 16.37 7.73
CA ASP A 167 6.51 16.99 7.76
C ASP A 167 5.50 16.05 8.43
N TYR A 168 5.61 15.92 9.74
CA TYR A 168 4.77 15.01 10.54
C TYR A 168 3.28 15.36 10.50
N VAL A 169 2.96 16.66 10.40
CA VAL A 169 1.55 17.10 10.25
C VAL A 169 0.97 16.62 8.91
N GLY A 170 1.71 16.76 7.83
CA GLY A 170 1.34 16.23 6.52
C GLY A 170 1.22 14.72 6.53
N ALA A 171 2.21 14.03 7.12
CA ALA A 171 2.24 12.57 7.23
C ALA A 171 1.01 12.05 7.98
N LEU A 172 0.71 12.56 9.16
CA LEU A 172 -0.44 12.14 9.98
C LEU A 172 -1.77 12.35 9.26
N ARG A 173 -1.95 13.47 8.56
CA ARG A 173 -3.15 13.74 7.76
C ARG A 173 -3.37 12.68 6.70
N HIS A 174 -2.31 12.29 5.99
CA HIS A 174 -2.39 11.30 4.93
C HIS A 174 -2.53 9.88 5.46
N TYR A 175 -1.82 9.49 6.53
CA TYR A 175 -1.99 8.20 7.20
C TYR A 175 -3.41 8.07 7.77
N TRP A 176 -3.94 9.12 8.39
CA TRP A 176 -5.32 9.13 8.88
C TRP A 176 -6.33 8.88 7.77
N THR A 177 -6.15 9.55 6.63
CA THR A 177 -7.02 9.35 5.46
C THR A 177 -6.92 7.92 4.93
N ALA A 178 -5.70 7.38 4.80
CA ALA A 178 -5.46 6.02 4.36
C ALA A 178 -6.11 5.01 5.31
N TRP A 179 -5.88 5.16 6.63
CA TRP A 179 -6.46 4.29 7.65
C TRP A 179 -7.99 4.28 7.61
N LYS A 180 -8.64 5.46 7.72
CA LYS A 180 -10.11 5.55 7.74
C LYS A 180 -10.75 5.01 6.48
N LEU A 181 -10.16 5.28 5.31
CA LEU A 181 -10.65 4.76 4.05
C LEU A 181 -10.49 3.25 3.97
N SER A 182 -9.36 2.71 4.39
CA SER A 182 -9.09 1.27 4.40
C SER A 182 -10.01 0.51 5.35
N VAL A 183 -10.23 1.03 6.57
CA VAL A 183 -11.18 0.44 7.52
C VAL A 183 -12.59 0.39 6.93
N SER A 184 -13.06 1.49 6.31
CA SER A 184 -14.40 1.54 5.71
C SER A 184 -14.57 0.63 4.49
N SER A 185 -13.45 0.21 3.88
CA SER A 185 -13.43 -0.61 2.66
C SER A 185 -12.94 -2.05 2.91
N GLY A 186 -12.64 -2.42 4.16
CA GLY A 186 -12.20 -3.78 4.51
C GLY A 186 -10.79 -4.13 4.02
N ILE A 187 -9.88 -3.14 3.94
CA ILE A 187 -8.51 -3.32 3.44
C ILE A 187 -7.55 -3.33 4.65
N ASP A 188 -7.57 -4.44 5.40
CA ASP A 188 -6.92 -4.54 6.70
C ASP A 188 -5.42 -4.24 6.67
N ALA A 189 -4.67 -4.77 5.71
CA ALA A 189 -3.22 -4.59 5.65
C ALA A 189 -2.79 -3.10 5.55
N ILE A 190 -3.49 -2.28 4.75
CA ILE A 190 -3.19 -0.85 4.63
C ILE A 190 -3.66 -0.11 5.88
N ALA A 191 -4.79 -0.54 6.43
CA ALA A 191 -5.33 0.04 7.65
C ALA A 191 -4.39 -0.15 8.84
N GLU A 192 -3.86 -1.36 9.03
CA GLU A 192 -2.92 -1.69 10.12
C GLU A 192 -1.63 -0.88 10.02
N VAL A 193 -0.98 -0.91 8.87
CA VAL A 193 0.27 -0.16 8.66
C VAL A 193 0.06 1.34 8.86
N SER A 194 -1.02 1.90 8.31
CA SER A 194 -1.32 3.33 8.49
C SER A 194 -1.61 3.69 9.94
N CYS A 195 -2.32 2.82 10.66
CA CYS A 195 -2.64 3.00 12.09
C CYS A 195 -1.38 2.97 12.95
N LEU A 196 -0.46 2.02 12.70
CA LEU A 196 0.81 1.94 13.42
C LEU A 196 1.66 3.20 13.22
N HIS A 197 1.75 3.71 12.00
CA HIS A 197 2.47 4.97 11.75
C HIS A 197 1.81 6.18 12.42
N ILE A 198 0.48 6.21 12.56
CA ILE A 198 -0.20 7.27 13.33
C ILE A 198 0.22 7.21 14.79
N LEU A 199 0.31 6.03 15.39
CA LEU A 199 0.77 5.86 16.76
C LEU A 199 2.25 6.27 16.90
N ASP A 200 3.11 5.75 16.06
CA ASP A 200 4.57 6.01 16.11
C ASP A 200 4.87 7.52 16.04
N ILE A 201 4.38 8.20 15.03
CA ILE A 201 4.59 9.64 14.85
C ILE A 201 3.87 10.44 15.96
N GLY A 202 2.62 10.08 16.25
CA GLY A 202 1.79 10.81 17.20
C GLY A 202 2.30 10.70 18.64
N LEU A 203 2.84 9.56 19.05
CA LEU A 203 3.42 9.39 20.38
C LEU A 203 4.69 10.21 20.54
N THR A 204 5.53 10.30 19.53
CA THR A 204 6.74 11.14 19.55
C THR A 204 6.37 12.60 19.86
N GLU A 205 5.36 13.13 19.19
CA GLU A 205 4.88 14.50 19.45
C GLU A 205 4.29 14.68 20.84
N VAL A 206 3.59 13.66 21.37
CA VAL A 206 3.05 13.68 22.75
C VAL A 206 4.18 13.70 23.77
N ILE A 207 5.24 12.90 23.54
CA ILE A 207 6.41 12.82 24.44
C ILE A 207 7.21 14.13 24.42
N GLU A 208 7.39 14.73 23.26
CA GLU A 208 8.17 15.96 23.09
C GLU A 208 7.43 17.21 23.56
N SER A 209 6.12 17.10 23.80
CA SER A 209 5.34 18.21 24.35
C SER A 209 5.81 18.63 25.74
N SER A 210 5.87 19.94 25.96
CA SER A 210 6.13 20.51 27.31
C SER A 210 4.96 20.37 28.28
N LEU A 211 3.76 19.99 27.76
CA LEU A 211 2.54 19.83 28.54
C LEU A 211 2.34 18.37 28.92
N ARG A 212 1.74 18.14 30.09
CA ARG A 212 1.30 16.81 30.47
C ARG A 212 0.15 16.34 29.57
N LEU A 213 -0.06 15.03 29.47
CA LEU A 213 -1.08 14.48 28.59
C LEU A 213 -2.50 15.01 28.92
N ASP A 214 -2.84 15.10 30.22
CA ASP A 214 -4.11 15.68 30.69
C ASP A 214 -4.29 17.13 30.24
N GLU A 215 -3.24 17.94 30.33
CA GLU A 215 -3.24 19.33 29.85
C GLU A 215 -3.31 19.42 28.32
N GLN A 216 -2.68 18.48 27.61
CA GLN A 216 -2.81 18.39 26.15
C GLN A 216 -4.24 18.09 25.74
N VAL A 217 -4.93 17.15 26.43
CA VAL A 217 -6.34 16.81 26.19
C VAL A 217 -7.24 18.00 26.47
N GLU A 218 -7.05 18.69 27.60
CA GLU A 218 -7.86 19.88 27.97
C GLU A 218 -7.66 21.05 27.00
N ASN A 219 -6.45 21.23 26.48
CA ASN A 219 -6.12 22.30 25.53
C ASN A 219 -6.45 21.95 24.07
N ALA A 220 -6.73 20.69 23.77
CA ALA A 220 -7.07 20.26 22.44
C ALA A 220 -8.37 20.91 21.95
N LYS A 221 -8.31 21.60 20.81
CA LYS A 221 -9.50 22.23 20.24
C LYS A 221 -10.45 21.15 19.70
N PRO A 222 -11.75 21.21 20.05
CA PRO A 222 -12.74 20.33 19.45
C PRO A 222 -12.67 20.44 17.93
N ARG A 223 -12.67 19.30 17.24
CA ARG A 223 -12.73 19.30 15.79
C ARG A 223 -14.05 19.83 15.29
N SER A 224 -14.01 20.60 14.22
CA SER A 224 -15.23 20.97 13.53
C SER A 224 -15.82 19.73 12.85
N LYS A 225 -17.14 19.64 12.75
CA LYS A 225 -17.83 18.53 12.05
C LYS A 225 -17.46 18.44 10.55
N SER A 226 -16.88 19.51 9.99
CA SER A 226 -16.42 19.59 8.62
C SER A 226 -14.98 19.07 8.44
N GLU A 227 -14.21 18.89 9.50
CA GLU A 227 -12.86 18.33 9.44
C GLU A 227 -12.96 16.83 9.24
N LYS A 228 -12.76 16.40 8.00
CA LYS A 228 -12.80 15.00 7.60
C LYS A 228 -11.47 14.26 7.80
N SER A 229 -10.39 14.98 8.14
CA SER A 229 -9.06 14.41 8.36
C SER A 229 -8.37 15.10 9.52
N SER A 230 -7.53 14.39 10.25
CA SER A 230 -6.66 14.99 11.26
C SER A 230 -5.72 15.97 10.56
N ALA A 231 -5.77 17.23 10.96
CA ALA A 231 -4.84 18.26 10.49
C ALA A 231 -3.69 18.47 11.50
N SER A 232 -3.83 17.92 12.68
CA SER A 232 -2.85 17.97 13.77
C SER A 232 -3.07 16.76 14.65
N ILE A 233 -2.10 16.44 15.48
CA ILE A 233 -2.22 15.37 16.46
C ILE A 233 -3.24 15.81 17.51
N HIS A 234 -4.31 15.03 17.59
CA HIS A 234 -5.27 15.16 18.67
C HIS A 234 -5.15 13.92 19.54
N PRO A 235 -5.07 14.05 20.89
CA PRO A 235 -4.97 12.88 21.75
C PRO A 235 -6.05 11.82 21.51
N ASP A 236 -7.28 12.24 21.19
CA ASP A 236 -8.39 11.34 20.86
C ASP A 236 -8.12 10.49 19.62
N ASP A 237 -7.29 10.97 18.67
CA ASP A 237 -6.92 10.20 17.48
C ASP A 237 -6.01 9.04 17.82
N LEU A 238 -5.07 9.28 18.74
CA LEU A 238 -4.17 8.24 19.23
C LEU A 238 -4.94 7.19 20.01
N LEU A 239 -5.91 7.60 20.82
CA LEU A 239 -6.81 6.69 21.53
C LEU A 239 -7.64 5.87 20.56
N GLU A 240 -8.20 6.49 19.54
CA GLU A 240 -8.98 5.78 18.52
C GLU A 240 -8.13 4.77 17.75
N ALA A 241 -6.91 5.17 17.35
CA ALA A 241 -5.95 4.30 16.65
C ALA A 241 -5.55 3.11 17.54
N LEU A 242 -5.19 3.37 18.81
CA LEU A 242 -4.79 2.35 19.76
C LEU A 242 -5.93 1.34 20.03
N ASN A 243 -7.15 1.83 20.26
CA ASN A 243 -8.31 0.98 20.49
C ASN A 243 -8.65 0.11 19.26
N TRP A 244 -8.38 0.59 18.06
CA TRP A 244 -8.62 -0.17 16.84
C TRP A 244 -7.57 -1.23 16.57
N ILE A 245 -6.27 -0.92 16.78
CA ILE A 245 -5.15 -1.83 16.44
C ILE A 245 -4.91 -2.90 17.51
N THR A 246 -5.10 -2.57 18.79
CA THR A 246 -4.76 -3.46 19.91
C THR A 246 -5.41 -4.84 19.79
N PRO A 247 -6.73 -5.02 19.58
CA PRO A 247 -7.33 -6.35 19.46
C PRO A 247 -6.72 -7.16 18.32
N ARG A 248 -6.40 -6.52 17.18
CA ARG A 248 -5.83 -7.17 15.99
C ARG A 248 -4.43 -7.67 16.22
N SER A 249 -3.59 -6.86 16.83
CA SER A 249 -2.21 -7.26 17.17
C SER A 249 -2.14 -8.35 18.21
N LEU A 250 -3.21 -8.56 19.00
CA LEU A 250 -3.29 -9.61 20.00
C LEU A 250 -3.86 -10.93 19.46
N GLU A 251 -4.32 -11.01 18.22
CA GLU A 251 -4.87 -12.24 17.66
C GLU A 251 -3.81 -13.35 17.55
N ASP A 252 -2.55 -12.99 17.35
CA ASP A 252 -1.46 -13.94 17.18
C ASP A 252 -0.19 -13.56 17.97
N ILE A 253 -0.31 -13.49 19.29
CA ILE A 253 0.80 -13.13 20.21
C ILE A 253 1.98 -14.12 20.12
N SER A 254 1.73 -15.36 19.64
CA SER A 254 2.74 -16.41 19.59
C SER A 254 3.69 -16.31 18.39
N GLN A 255 3.48 -15.41 17.46
CA GLN A 255 4.39 -15.22 16.33
C GLN A 255 5.70 -14.55 16.77
N ASN A 256 6.81 -15.12 16.29
CA ASN A 256 8.18 -14.85 16.75
C ASN A 256 8.73 -13.45 16.49
N HIS A 257 8.03 -12.55 15.84
CA HIS A 257 8.53 -11.21 15.58
C HIS A 257 7.37 -10.26 15.28
N ARG A 258 6.95 -9.54 16.31
CA ARG A 258 5.88 -8.55 16.19
C ARG A 258 6.38 -7.20 16.70
N PRO A 259 7.10 -6.44 15.85
CA PRO A 259 7.58 -5.11 16.21
C PRO A 259 6.46 -4.12 16.57
N ASP A 260 5.23 -4.40 16.14
CA ASP A 260 4.03 -3.65 16.50
C ASP A 260 3.65 -3.81 17.98
N LEU A 261 3.97 -4.93 18.63
CA LEU A 261 3.64 -5.13 20.05
C LEU A 261 4.38 -4.17 20.98
N SER A 262 5.66 -3.86 20.72
CA SER A 262 6.39 -2.88 21.52
C SER A 262 5.74 -1.50 21.42
N LEU A 263 5.41 -1.07 20.21
CA LEU A 263 4.75 0.21 19.97
C LEU A 263 3.38 0.28 20.67
N ILE A 264 2.60 -0.81 20.65
CA ILE A 264 1.28 -0.87 21.29
C ILE A 264 1.42 -0.79 22.81
N ILE A 265 2.36 -1.55 23.41
CA ILE A 265 2.62 -1.51 24.86
C ILE A 265 3.09 -0.13 25.30
N GLU A 266 4.05 0.46 24.57
CA GLU A 266 4.52 1.82 24.82
C GLU A 266 3.37 2.84 24.68
N SER A 267 2.52 2.68 23.69
CA SER A 267 1.33 3.53 23.49
C SER A 267 0.40 3.49 24.71
N HIS A 268 0.11 2.29 25.23
CA HIS A 268 -0.69 2.14 26.44
C HIS A 268 -0.06 2.83 27.64
N ASN A 269 1.25 2.67 27.81
CA ASN A 269 2.00 3.29 28.92
C ASN A 269 2.01 4.82 28.81
N ILE A 270 2.33 5.38 27.64
CA ILE A 270 2.42 6.83 27.41
C ILE A 270 1.05 7.49 27.56
N LEU A 271 0.00 6.87 27.00
CA LEU A 271 -1.37 7.38 27.07
C LEU A 271 -2.06 7.05 28.41
N ASN A 272 -1.33 6.43 29.36
CA ASN A 272 -1.82 6.04 30.67
C ASN A 272 -3.11 5.21 30.63
N ILE A 273 -3.15 4.24 29.71
CA ILE A 273 -4.27 3.31 29.50
C ILE A 273 -3.88 1.94 30.02
N THR A 274 -4.80 1.27 30.68
CA THR A 274 -4.57 -0.09 31.19
C THR A 274 -4.27 -1.05 30.04
N LEU A 275 -3.20 -1.83 30.20
CA LEU A 275 -2.86 -2.90 29.27
C LEU A 275 -3.96 -3.98 29.25
N PRO A 276 -4.29 -4.53 28.09
CA PRO A 276 -5.25 -5.62 27.99
C PRO A 276 -4.80 -6.86 28.79
N ASP A 277 -5.70 -7.48 29.54
CA ASP A 277 -5.44 -8.71 30.33
C ASP A 277 -4.78 -9.80 29.48
N ARG A 278 -5.15 -9.91 28.20
CA ARG A 278 -4.56 -10.88 27.28
C ARG A 278 -3.06 -10.71 27.08
N LEU A 279 -2.52 -9.50 27.16
CA LEU A 279 -1.08 -9.25 27.13
C LEU A 279 -0.41 -9.67 28.45
N THR A 280 -1.00 -9.27 29.56
CA THR A 280 -0.45 -9.55 30.89
C THR A 280 -0.54 -11.03 31.27
N ASP A 281 -1.63 -11.71 30.88
CA ASP A 281 -1.83 -13.15 31.14
C ASP A 281 -0.94 -14.05 30.28
N ASN A 282 -0.50 -13.55 29.11
CA ASN A 282 0.26 -14.34 28.14
C ASN A 282 1.70 -13.84 27.94
N ILE A 283 2.25 -13.11 28.90
CA ILE A 283 3.63 -12.57 28.85
C ILE A 283 4.67 -13.67 28.54
N ASN A 284 4.44 -14.90 29.01
CA ASN A 284 5.33 -16.04 28.78
C ASN A 284 5.31 -16.55 27.33
N LEU A 285 4.34 -16.16 26.51
CA LEU A 285 4.27 -16.50 25.09
C LEU A 285 5.02 -15.49 24.22
N ILE A 286 5.37 -14.33 24.79
CA ILE A 286 6.10 -13.29 24.09
C ILE A 286 7.57 -13.68 24.07
N GLN A 287 8.09 -14.03 22.91
CA GLN A 287 9.46 -14.50 22.75
C GLN A 287 10.48 -13.35 22.62
N ASP A 288 10.01 -12.13 22.30
CA ASP A 288 10.87 -10.96 22.22
C ASP A 288 11.23 -10.46 23.65
N PRO A 289 12.51 -10.52 24.04
CA PRO A 289 12.93 -10.14 25.40
C PRO A 289 12.77 -8.64 25.66
N ASP A 290 12.80 -7.80 24.63
CA ASP A 290 12.65 -6.36 24.81
C ASP A 290 11.17 -6.01 25.01
N VAL A 291 10.27 -6.66 24.28
CA VAL A 291 8.81 -6.54 24.52
C VAL A 291 8.43 -7.07 25.91
N ALA A 292 9.02 -8.19 26.33
CA ALA A 292 8.75 -8.76 27.66
C ALA A 292 9.21 -7.82 28.80
N LYS A 293 10.24 -7.02 28.61
CA LYS A 293 10.69 -6.01 29.59
C LYS A 293 9.73 -4.84 29.74
N LEU A 294 9.02 -4.46 28.68
CA LEU A 294 8.05 -3.35 28.74
C LEU A 294 6.81 -3.70 29.57
N LEU A 295 6.59 -4.98 29.85
CA LEU A 295 5.46 -5.50 30.62
C LEU A 295 5.80 -5.76 32.12
N GLN A 296 7.06 -5.57 32.51
CA GLN A 296 7.56 -5.67 33.90
C GLN A 296 7.59 -4.33 34.61
#